data_ec214db35c9cf9d6a0a749e82f44f39a
#
_entry.id   ec214db35c9cf9d6a0a749e82f44f39a
#
_cell.length_a   1.000
_cell.length_b   1.000
_cell.length_c   1.000
_cell.angle_alpha   90.00
_cell.angle_beta   90.00
_cell.angle_gamma   90.00
#
_symmetry.space_group_name_H-M   'P 1'
#
loop_
_entity.id
_entity.type
_entity.pdbx_description
1 polymer ?
#
loop_
_entity_poly.entity_id
_entity_poly.type
_entity_poly.pdbx_seq_one_letter_code
_entity_poly.pdbx_strand_id
1 'polypeptide(L)'
;MQAQMNKIALGLMLPLAFFTAPAWAYTAYVSNEKGNTISVIDTDKLEVVATIKVGRRPRGIELNKEGTELFVCAGDDDAIQVVDTRTRQITGKLPSGPDPELLTLSPNGDIIYVSNENDNLVTLIDVKRKEQIGDIPVGVEPEGMAISPNGKLLVNTSETTNMAHIIDAQTKSILANILVDSRPRFAAFKKDGSELWVSSEVGGTLTVIDPARLEVKTKISFDVPGMSKEAIQPIGISISGDGKKAFVALGPANRVAVINAETKEVEKYLLVGQRVLASCVHAG
;
A
#
# COMPACT_ATOMS: atom_id res chain seq x y z
N MET A 1 41.99 10.36 -75.87
CA MET A 1 40.60 10.69 -75.52
C MET A 1 40.16 9.73 -74.45
N GLN A 2 40.19 10.19 -73.20
CA GLN A 2 39.86 9.41 -72.02
C GLN A 2 38.47 9.85 -71.53
N ALA A 3 37.52 8.89 -71.47
CA ALA A 3 36.17 9.13 -71.03
C ALA A 3 36.14 8.93 -69.48
N GLN A 4 35.77 9.96 -68.74
CA GLN A 4 35.50 9.88 -67.35
C GLN A 4 34.11 9.30 -67.07
N MET A 5 34.03 8.21 -66.35
CA MET A 5 32.79 7.62 -65.82
C MET A 5 32.49 8.25 -64.44
N ASN A 6 31.42 9.04 -64.36
CA ASN A 6 30.85 9.51 -63.10
C ASN A 6 30.12 8.37 -62.39
N LYS A 7 30.59 8.03 -61.14
CA LYS A 7 29.88 7.13 -60.24
C LYS A 7 28.86 7.93 -59.46
N ILE A 8 27.59 7.66 -59.69
CA ILE A 8 26.48 8.17 -58.88
C ILE A 8 26.38 7.25 -57.66
N ALA A 9 26.66 7.77 -56.47
CA ALA A 9 26.43 7.05 -55.21
C ALA A 9 24.96 7.24 -54.81
N LEU A 10 24.20 6.17 -54.91
CA LEU A 10 22.81 6.10 -54.43
C LEU A 10 22.83 5.88 -52.91
N GLY A 11 22.58 6.94 -52.14
CA GLY A 11 22.47 6.86 -50.69
C GLY A 11 21.15 6.19 -50.28
N LEU A 12 21.25 5.00 -49.69
CA LEU A 12 20.11 4.28 -49.14
C LEU A 12 19.75 4.95 -47.78
N MET A 13 18.70 5.79 -47.74
CA MET A 13 18.09 6.25 -46.50
C MET A 13 17.24 5.12 -45.93
N LEU A 14 17.73 4.46 -44.86
CA LEU A 14 16.90 3.60 -44.01
C LEU A 14 15.97 4.49 -43.18
N PRO A 15 14.66 4.24 -43.15
CA PRO A 15 13.77 4.93 -42.23
C PRO A 15 14.07 4.48 -40.79
N LEU A 16 14.42 5.43 -39.93
CA LEU A 16 14.45 5.20 -38.48
C LEU A 16 13.01 4.96 -38.04
N ALA A 17 12.65 3.69 -37.85
CA ALA A 17 11.41 3.34 -37.15
C ALA A 17 11.58 3.71 -35.67
N PHE A 18 10.97 4.79 -35.25
CA PHE A 18 10.77 5.08 -33.84
C PHE A 18 9.83 4.01 -33.27
N PHE A 19 10.39 2.99 -32.61
CA PHE A 19 9.64 2.13 -31.73
C PHE A 19 9.25 2.97 -30.52
N THR A 20 8.07 3.57 -30.54
CA THR A 20 7.42 4.02 -29.33
C THR A 20 7.10 2.77 -28.53
N ALA A 21 7.82 2.52 -27.46
CA ALA A 21 7.40 1.52 -26.48
C ALA A 21 5.94 1.85 -26.09
N PRO A 22 5.03 0.88 -26.05
CA PRO A 22 3.69 1.13 -25.59
C PRO A 22 3.79 1.70 -24.17
N ALA A 23 3.29 2.90 -23.96
CA ALA A 23 3.06 3.39 -22.61
C ALA A 23 2.08 2.40 -21.98
N TRP A 24 2.53 1.64 -20.98
CA TRP A 24 1.66 0.74 -20.26
C TRP A 24 0.72 1.62 -19.44
N ALA A 25 -0.55 1.65 -19.83
CA ALA A 25 -1.58 2.29 -19.03
C ALA A 25 -1.64 1.55 -17.70
N TYR A 26 -1.38 2.26 -16.61
CA TYR A 26 -1.46 1.68 -15.29
C TYR A 26 -2.91 1.69 -14.82
N THR A 27 -3.27 0.65 -14.08
CA THR A 27 -4.59 0.53 -13.49
C THR A 27 -4.49 0.67 -11.98
N ALA A 28 -5.26 1.60 -11.41
CA ALA A 28 -5.41 1.70 -9.97
C ALA A 28 -6.73 1.05 -9.53
N TYR A 29 -6.69 0.39 -8.39
CA TYR A 29 -7.86 -0.19 -7.73
C TYR A 29 -8.12 0.56 -6.42
N VAL A 30 -9.37 0.90 -6.17
CA VAL A 30 -9.78 1.63 -4.96
C VAL A 30 -10.98 0.92 -4.34
N SER A 31 -10.84 0.50 -3.08
CA SER A 31 -11.94 -0.05 -2.30
C SER A 31 -12.92 1.05 -1.88
N ASN A 32 -14.20 0.83 -2.12
CA ASN A 32 -15.28 1.72 -1.72
C ASN A 32 -16.05 1.06 -0.57
N GLU A 33 -15.61 1.29 0.64
CA GLU A 33 -16.08 0.64 1.85
C GLU A 33 -17.61 0.63 1.97
N LYS A 34 -18.24 1.79 1.90
CA LYS A 34 -19.71 1.93 2.00
C LYS A 34 -20.46 1.48 0.75
N GLY A 35 -19.78 1.43 -0.38
CA GLY A 35 -20.35 1.05 -1.67
C GLY A 35 -20.29 -0.45 -1.95
N ASN A 36 -19.52 -1.22 -1.17
CA ASN A 36 -19.26 -2.65 -1.38
C ASN A 36 -18.74 -2.93 -2.79
N THR A 37 -17.85 -2.08 -3.26
CA THR A 37 -17.30 -2.15 -4.62
C THR A 37 -15.82 -1.82 -4.65
N ILE A 38 -15.15 -2.18 -5.75
CA ILE A 38 -13.83 -1.71 -6.12
C ILE A 38 -13.96 -0.86 -7.38
N SER A 39 -13.45 0.37 -7.35
CA SER A 39 -13.29 1.20 -8.56
C SER A 39 -12.01 0.80 -9.28
N VAL A 40 -12.09 0.61 -10.59
CA VAL A 40 -10.96 0.36 -11.50
C VAL A 40 -10.71 1.63 -12.27
N ILE A 41 -9.54 2.23 -12.10
CA ILE A 41 -9.17 3.54 -12.64
C ILE A 41 -8.06 3.37 -13.67
N ASP A 42 -8.28 3.87 -14.88
CA ASP A 42 -7.23 4.09 -15.88
C ASP A 42 -6.45 5.35 -15.48
N THR A 43 -5.18 5.19 -15.11
CA THR A 43 -4.39 6.31 -14.59
C THR A 43 -3.89 7.27 -15.67
N ASP A 44 -3.90 6.88 -16.93
CA ASP A 44 -3.54 7.77 -18.05
C ASP A 44 -4.71 8.70 -18.39
N LYS A 45 -5.94 8.14 -18.36
CA LYS A 45 -7.16 8.91 -18.63
C LYS A 45 -7.71 9.60 -17.40
N LEU A 46 -7.27 9.18 -16.20
CA LEU A 46 -7.82 9.62 -14.90
C LEU A 46 -9.34 9.38 -14.80
N GLU A 47 -9.80 8.25 -15.32
CA GLU A 47 -11.21 7.88 -15.36
C GLU A 47 -11.48 6.52 -14.71
N VAL A 48 -12.64 6.38 -14.07
CA VAL A 48 -13.14 5.08 -13.60
C VAL A 48 -13.65 4.31 -14.82
N VAL A 49 -12.94 3.24 -15.20
CA VAL A 49 -13.28 2.42 -16.36
C VAL A 49 -14.12 1.20 -16.02
N ALA A 50 -14.21 0.84 -14.74
CA ALA A 50 -15.10 -0.21 -14.26
C ALA A 50 -15.35 -0.10 -12.75
N THR A 51 -16.43 -0.75 -12.30
CA THR A 51 -16.74 -0.95 -10.89
C THR A 51 -17.04 -2.43 -10.68
N ILE A 52 -16.33 -3.05 -9.73
CA ILE A 52 -16.47 -4.46 -9.39
C ILE A 52 -17.27 -4.56 -8.10
N LYS A 53 -18.36 -5.31 -8.08
CA LYS A 53 -19.07 -5.64 -6.84
C LYS A 53 -18.28 -6.68 -6.06
N VAL A 54 -18.07 -6.41 -4.77
CA VAL A 54 -17.37 -7.29 -3.85
C VAL A 54 -18.20 -7.51 -2.58
N GLY A 55 -17.62 -8.18 -1.60
CA GLY A 55 -18.25 -8.38 -0.30
C GLY A 55 -18.47 -7.08 0.47
N ARG A 56 -19.12 -7.21 1.63
CA ARG A 56 -19.49 -6.08 2.46
C ARG A 56 -18.28 -5.48 3.16
N ARG A 57 -18.24 -4.16 3.22
CA ARG A 57 -17.20 -3.37 3.87
C ARG A 57 -15.79 -3.75 3.36
N PRO A 58 -15.51 -3.57 2.04
CA PRO A 58 -14.18 -3.82 1.50
C PRO A 58 -13.18 -2.79 2.06
N ARG A 59 -12.13 -3.30 2.73
CA ARG A 59 -11.09 -2.50 3.41
C ARG A 59 -9.77 -2.60 2.65
N GLY A 60 -8.82 -3.34 3.19
CA GLY A 60 -7.52 -3.56 2.57
C GLY A 60 -7.62 -4.31 1.24
N ILE A 61 -6.84 -3.87 0.28
CA ILE A 61 -6.71 -4.52 -1.02
C ILE A 61 -5.23 -4.58 -1.42
N GLU A 62 -4.81 -5.68 -2.01
CA GLU A 62 -3.45 -5.83 -2.53
C GLU A 62 -3.43 -6.74 -3.77
N LEU A 63 -2.64 -6.36 -4.77
CA LEU A 63 -2.43 -7.18 -5.96
C LEU A 63 -1.38 -8.26 -5.70
N ASN A 64 -1.54 -9.43 -6.32
CA ASN A 64 -0.44 -10.35 -6.42
C ASN A 64 0.69 -9.74 -7.28
N LYS A 65 1.89 -10.34 -7.20
CA LYS A 65 3.08 -9.82 -7.89
C LYS A 65 2.90 -9.70 -9.41
N GLU A 66 2.11 -10.59 -10.00
CA GLU A 66 1.82 -10.65 -11.44
C GLU A 66 0.74 -9.64 -11.85
N GLY A 67 0.04 -9.01 -10.90
CA GLY A 67 -1.08 -8.10 -11.15
C GLY A 67 -2.33 -8.80 -11.70
N THR A 68 -2.41 -10.14 -11.60
CA THR A 68 -3.51 -10.94 -12.16
C THR A 68 -4.64 -11.20 -11.17
N GLU A 69 -4.35 -11.10 -9.88
CA GLU A 69 -5.31 -11.28 -8.79
C GLU A 69 -5.27 -10.10 -7.83
N LEU A 70 -6.43 -9.63 -7.42
CA LEU A 70 -6.61 -8.63 -6.37
C LEU A 70 -7.25 -9.31 -5.17
N PHE A 71 -6.56 -9.27 -4.03
CA PHE A 71 -7.08 -9.72 -2.74
C PHE A 71 -7.82 -8.57 -2.08
N VAL A 72 -8.99 -8.86 -1.51
CA VAL A 72 -9.89 -7.84 -0.94
C VAL A 72 -10.36 -8.31 0.44
N CYS A 73 -10.03 -7.59 1.49
CA CYS A 73 -10.61 -7.77 2.82
C CYS A 73 -12.08 -7.35 2.77
N ALA A 74 -13.00 -8.31 2.93
CA ALA A 74 -14.43 -8.05 3.07
C ALA A 74 -14.80 -8.17 4.55
N GLY A 75 -14.67 -7.05 5.28
CA GLY A 75 -14.73 -7.03 6.75
C GLY A 75 -15.98 -7.66 7.32
N ASP A 76 -17.16 -7.23 6.90
CA ASP A 76 -18.44 -7.76 7.37
C ASP A 76 -18.78 -9.19 6.86
N ASP A 77 -17.95 -9.74 5.97
CA ASP A 77 -18.13 -11.10 5.42
C ASP A 77 -17.07 -12.08 5.97
N ASP A 78 -16.18 -11.63 6.88
CA ASP A 78 -15.13 -12.42 7.52
C ASP A 78 -14.30 -13.22 6.50
N ALA A 79 -13.93 -12.59 5.40
CA ALA A 79 -13.27 -13.29 4.30
C ALA A 79 -12.37 -12.39 3.46
N ILE A 80 -11.34 -13.00 2.87
CA ILE A 80 -10.55 -12.39 1.80
C ILE A 80 -11.11 -12.87 0.46
N GLN A 81 -11.63 -11.96 -0.34
CA GLN A 81 -12.08 -12.28 -1.70
C GLN A 81 -10.92 -12.19 -2.69
N VAL A 82 -10.93 -13.09 -3.67
CA VAL A 82 -9.97 -13.10 -4.78
C VAL A 82 -10.68 -12.65 -6.05
N VAL A 83 -10.22 -11.57 -6.64
CA VAL A 83 -10.76 -11.00 -7.88
C VAL A 83 -9.74 -11.18 -9.01
N ASP A 84 -10.12 -11.81 -10.09
CA ASP A 84 -9.33 -11.83 -11.33
C ASP A 84 -9.37 -10.45 -11.98
N THR A 85 -8.20 -9.83 -12.16
CA THR A 85 -8.09 -8.43 -12.64
C THR A 85 -8.49 -8.27 -14.11
N ARG A 86 -8.31 -9.32 -14.91
CA ARG A 86 -8.65 -9.31 -16.34
C ARG A 86 -10.15 -9.45 -16.57
N THR A 87 -10.79 -10.40 -15.89
CA THR A 87 -12.23 -10.64 -16.02
C THR A 87 -13.06 -9.76 -15.12
N ARG A 88 -12.45 -9.20 -14.06
CA ARG A 88 -13.08 -8.37 -13.03
C ARG A 88 -14.19 -9.14 -12.29
N GLN A 89 -13.97 -10.44 -12.10
CA GLN A 89 -14.91 -11.33 -11.40
C GLN A 89 -14.25 -11.89 -10.15
N ILE A 90 -15.07 -12.13 -9.11
CA ILE A 90 -14.63 -12.88 -7.94
C ILE A 90 -14.45 -14.35 -8.35
N THR A 91 -13.24 -14.87 -8.19
CA THR A 91 -12.88 -16.26 -8.54
C THR A 91 -12.78 -17.18 -7.33
N GLY A 92 -12.76 -16.60 -6.12
CA GLY A 92 -12.68 -17.40 -4.91
C GLY A 92 -12.70 -16.56 -3.63
N LYS A 93 -12.60 -17.30 -2.52
CA LYS A 93 -12.43 -16.74 -1.18
C LYS A 93 -11.31 -17.49 -0.47
N LEU A 94 -10.58 -16.78 0.37
CA LEU A 94 -9.62 -17.35 1.32
C LEU A 94 -10.20 -17.21 2.73
N PRO A 95 -9.89 -18.15 3.63
CA PRO A 95 -10.32 -18.05 5.02
C PRO A 95 -9.69 -16.84 5.69
N SER A 96 -10.41 -16.24 6.61
CA SER A 96 -9.90 -15.19 7.51
C SER A 96 -10.56 -15.34 8.87
N GLY A 97 -9.97 -14.74 9.89
CA GLY A 97 -10.68 -14.46 11.13
C GLY A 97 -11.73 -13.36 10.94
N PRO A 98 -12.48 -13.04 12.01
CA PRO A 98 -13.53 -12.03 11.93
C PRO A 98 -12.93 -10.63 11.73
N ASP A 99 -13.63 -9.85 10.93
CA ASP A 99 -13.33 -8.46 10.62
C ASP A 99 -11.90 -8.23 10.07
N PRO A 100 -11.60 -8.78 8.86
CA PRO A 100 -10.32 -8.52 8.21
C PRO A 100 -10.22 -7.07 7.75
N GLU A 101 -9.20 -6.34 8.27
CA GLU A 101 -8.97 -4.93 8.01
C GLU A 101 -7.96 -4.72 6.89
N LEU A 102 -6.68 -4.80 7.14
CA LEU A 102 -5.63 -4.70 6.13
C LEU A 102 -4.90 -6.03 5.97
N LEU A 103 -4.32 -6.19 4.80
CA LEU A 103 -3.52 -7.37 4.46
C LEU A 103 -2.19 -6.95 3.83
N THR A 104 -1.22 -7.84 3.86
CA THR A 104 0.00 -7.72 3.05
C THR A 104 0.48 -9.09 2.60
N LEU A 105 1.08 -9.16 1.40
CA LEU A 105 1.65 -10.38 0.85
C LEU A 105 3.13 -10.50 1.21
N SER A 106 3.56 -11.74 1.48
CA SER A 106 4.99 -12.04 1.47
C SER A 106 5.63 -11.67 0.13
N PRO A 107 6.92 -11.28 0.07
CA PRO A 107 7.56 -10.84 -1.17
C PRO A 107 7.55 -11.85 -2.31
N ASN A 108 7.43 -13.14 -2.00
CA ASN A 108 7.26 -14.23 -2.97
C ASN A 108 5.79 -14.50 -3.35
N GLY A 109 4.83 -13.85 -2.68
CA GLY A 109 3.40 -14.00 -2.94
C GLY A 109 2.75 -15.27 -2.38
N ASP A 110 3.47 -16.10 -1.61
CA ASP A 110 2.95 -17.39 -1.13
C ASP A 110 2.06 -17.26 0.11
N ILE A 111 2.26 -16.21 0.92
CA ILE A 111 1.55 -16.02 2.19
C ILE A 111 0.90 -14.63 2.20
N ILE A 112 -0.37 -14.59 2.61
CA ILE A 112 -1.06 -13.37 3.02
C ILE A 112 -1.05 -13.29 4.53
N TYR A 113 -0.74 -12.11 5.06
CA TYR A 113 -0.88 -11.74 6.45
C TYR A 113 -2.04 -10.76 6.59
N VAL A 114 -3.00 -11.05 7.44
CA VAL A 114 -4.25 -10.28 7.60
C VAL A 114 -4.42 -9.86 9.05
N SER A 115 -4.68 -8.57 9.30
CA SER A 115 -5.14 -8.10 10.60
C SER A 115 -6.62 -8.42 10.77
N ASN A 116 -6.98 -9.12 11.85
CA ASN A 116 -8.36 -9.43 12.23
C ASN A 116 -8.72 -8.66 13.49
N GLU A 117 -9.51 -7.59 13.32
CA GLU A 117 -9.77 -6.60 14.36
C GLU A 117 -10.42 -7.22 15.59
N ASN A 118 -11.45 -8.05 15.39
CA ASN A 118 -12.27 -8.58 16.48
C ASN A 118 -11.60 -9.72 17.28
N ASP A 119 -10.56 -10.37 16.74
CA ASP A 119 -9.85 -11.48 17.41
C ASP A 119 -8.51 -11.07 18.00
N ASN A 120 -8.04 -9.85 17.72
CA ASN A 120 -6.71 -9.38 18.12
C ASN A 120 -5.58 -10.28 17.57
N LEU A 121 -5.74 -10.75 16.34
CA LEU A 121 -4.82 -11.66 15.68
C LEU A 121 -4.32 -11.10 14.34
N VAL A 122 -3.15 -11.54 13.97
CA VAL A 122 -2.70 -11.54 12.57
C VAL A 122 -2.81 -12.97 12.05
N THR A 123 -3.72 -13.20 11.10
CA THR A 123 -3.91 -14.51 10.47
C THR A 123 -2.98 -14.69 9.28
N LEU A 124 -2.39 -15.87 9.16
CA LEU A 124 -1.53 -16.27 8.05
C LEU A 124 -2.25 -17.24 7.14
N ILE A 125 -2.26 -16.95 5.84
CA ILE A 125 -2.98 -17.73 4.84
C ILE A 125 -1.99 -18.16 3.73
N ASP A 126 -1.94 -19.44 3.44
CA ASP A 126 -1.26 -19.99 2.27
C ASP A 126 -2.13 -19.72 1.04
N VAL A 127 -1.65 -18.88 0.13
CA VAL A 127 -2.40 -18.43 -1.06
C VAL A 127 -2.70 -19.60 -2.01
N LYS A 128 -1.73 -20.49 -2.21
CA LYS A 128 -1.85 -21.61 -3.14
C LYS A 128 -2.76 -22.71 -2.60
N ARG A 129 -2.62 -23.04 -1.31
CA ARG A 129 -3.43 -24.06 -0.64
C ARG A 129 -4.79 -23.56 -0.23
N LYS A 130 -4.96 -22.23 -0.17
CA LYS A 130 -6.17 -21.52 0.30
C LYS A 130 -6.56 -21.92 1.72
N GLU A 131 -5.57 -22.06 2.57
CA GLU A 131 -5.72 -22.51 3.95
C GLU A 131 -5.06 -21.56 4.93
N GLN A 132 -5.67 -21.39 6.09
CA GLN A 132 -5.04 -20.74 7.23
C GLN A 132 -3.92 -21.64 7.76
N ILE A 133 -2.73 -21.08 7.93
CA ILE A 133 -1.53 -21.80 8.36
C ILE A 133 -0.99 -21.34 9.72
N GLY A 134 -1.69 -20.42 10.36
CA GLY A 134 -1.38 -19.97 11.72
C GLY A 134 -1.90 -18.58 12.02
N ASP A 135 -1.74 -18.21 13.29
CA ASP A 135 -2.09 -16.91 13.83
C ASP A 135 -0.96 -16.36 14.71
N ILE A 136 -0.90 -15.05 14.83
CA ILE A 136 0.01 -14.34 15.71
C ILE A 136 -0.82 -13.43 16.61
N PRO A 137 -0.88 -13.65 17.92
CA PRO A 137 -1.51 -12.74 18.86
C PRO A 137 -0.78 -11.38 18.86
N VAL A 138 -1.55 -10.30 18.76
CA VAL A 138 -1.07 -8.92 18.76
C VAL A 138 -1.85 -8.06 19.74
N GLY A 139 -1.75 -6.73 19.65
CA GLY A 139 -2.53 -5.83 20.51
C GLY A 139 -4.00 -5.75 20.10
N VAL A 140 -4.76 -4.97 20.87
CA VAL A 140 -6.21 -4.79 20.66
C VAL A 140 -6.47 -3.93 19.42
N GLU A 141 -7.45 -4.36 18.61
CA GLU A 141 -7.85 -3.72 17.35
C GLU A 141 -6.66 -3.62 16.36
N PRO A 142 -6.15 -4.78 15.86
CA PRO A 142 -5.11 -4.77 14.84
C PRO A 142 -5.64 -4.25 13.50
N GLU A 143 -4.93 -3.31 12.90
CA GLU A 143 -5.35 -2.62 11.68
C GLU A 143 -4.27 -2.70 10.59
N GLY A 144 -3.20 -1.92 10.72
CA GLY A 144 -2.14 -1.78 9.72
C GLY A 144 -1.29 -3.04 9.55
N MET A 145 -0.98 -3.36 8.31
CA MET A 145 -0.09 -4.47 7.95
C MET A 145 1.00 -3.99 7.00
N ALA A 146 2.23 -4.43 7.23
CA ALA A 146 3.33 -4.25 6.29
C ALA A 146 4.36 -5.37 6.44
N ILE A 147 5.02 -5.73 5.33
CA ILE A 147 6.15 -6.64 5.36
C ILE A 147 7.40 -5.96 4.79
N SER A 148 8.55 -6.20 5.42
CA SER A 148 9.81 -5.66 4.93
C SER A 148 10.14 -6.21 3.53
N PRO A 149 10.86 -5.47 2.67
CA PRO A 149 11.16 -5.91 1.31
C PRO A 149 11.92 -7.23 1.23
N ASN A 150 12.69 -7.57 2.27
CA ASN A 150 13.40 -8.84 2.37
C ASN A 150 12.56 -9.98 2.98
N GLY A 151 11.30 -9.71 3.34
CA GLY A 151 10.37 -10.68 3.90
C GLY A 151 10.64 -11.13 5.33
N LYS A 152 11.57 -10.49 6.05
CA LYS A 152 11.98 -10.95 7.39
C LYS A 152 11.15 -10.34 8.53
N LEU A 153 10.73 -9.08 8.37
CA LEU A 153 9.98 -8.36 9.39
C LEU A 153 8.55 -8.11 8.91
N LEU A 154 7.61 -8.65 9.64
CA LEU A 154 6.20 -8.33 9.52
C LEU A 154 5.86 -7.26 10.57
N VAL A 155 5.01 -6.33 10.20
CA VAL A 155 4.55 -5.27 11.11
C VAL A 155 3.03 -5.26 11.14
N ASN A 156 2.50 -5.19 12.34
CA ASN A 156 1.09 -4.92 12.60
C ASN A 156 0.97 -3.69 13.51
N THR A 157 -0.03 -2.86 13.27
CA THR A 157 -0.40 -1.78 14.19
C THR A 157 -1.67 -2.16 14.95
N SER A 158 -1.74 -1.84 16.23
CA SER A 158 -2.92 -2.07 17.06
C SER A 158 -3.44 -0.76 17.64
N GLU A 159 -4.66 -0.39 17.25
CA GLU A 159 -5.23 0.93 17.48
C GLU A 159 -5.36 1.28 18.97
N THR A 160 -6.03 0.42 19.73
CA THR A 160 -6.32 0.67 21.14
C THR A 160 -5.07 0.59 22.03
N THR A 161 -4.11 -0.26 21.68
CA THR A 161 -2.86 -0.38 22.46
C THR A 161 -1.79 0.62 22.05
N ASN A 162 -1.99 1.39 20.96
CA ASN A 162 -1.04 2.36 20.44
C ASN A 162 0.34 1.77 20.13
N MET A 163 0.37 0.55 19.60
CA MET A 163 1.59 -0.20 19.34
C MET A 163 1.81 -0.47 17.84
N ALA A 164 3.07 -0.45 17.45
CA ALA A 164 3.55 -1.12 16.26
C ALA A 164 4.29 -2.41 16.72
N HIS A 165 3.72 -3.56 16.41
CA HIS A 165 4.31 -4.87 16.69
C HIS A 165 5.25 -5.24 15.56
N ILE A 166 6.55 -5.40 15.87
CA ILE A 166 7.55 -5.88 14.94
C ILE A 166 7.72 -7.36 15.16
N ILE A 167 7.46 -8.14 14.12
CA ILE A 167 7.32 -9.59 14.19
C ILE A 167 8.36 -10.21 13.26
N ASP A 168 9.05 -11.24 13.71
CA ASP A 168 9.84 -12.11 12.84
C ASP A 168 8.89 -12.97 11.99
N ALA A 169 8.89 -12.76 10.67
CA ALA A 169 7.95 -13.42 9.77
C ALA A 169 8.17 -14.93 9.66
N GLN A 170 9.39 -15.42 9.94
CA GLN A 170 9.72 -16.83 9.89
C GLN A 170 9.32 -17.57 11.19
N THR A 171 9.70 -17.01 12.33
CA THR A 171 9.44 -17.63 13.65
C THR A 171 8.06 -17.27 14.19
N LYS A 172 7.39 -16.26 13.62
CA LYS A 172 6.11 -15.70 14.05
C LYS A 172 6.16 -15.11 15.46
N SER A 173 7.36 -14.74 15.93
CA SER A 173 7.58 -14.20 17.26
C SER A 173 7.63 -12.66 17.21
N ILE A 174 7.00 -12.01 18.18
CA ILE A 174 7.11 -10.56 18.36
C ILE A 174 8.53 -10.24 18.84
N LEU A 175 9.26 -9.45 18.04
CA LEU A 175 10.61 -8.98 18.37
C LEU A 175 10.57 -7.71 19.22
N ALA A 176 9.62 -6.82 18.95
CA ALA A 176 9.44 -5.58 19.68
C ALA A 176 7.99 -5.09 19.61
N ASN A 177 7.57 -4.42 20.68
CA ASN A 177 6.34 -3.64 20.76
C ASN A 177 6.75 -2.18 20.89
N ILE A 178 6.65 -1.42 19.80
CA ILE A 178 7.07 -0.03 19.76
C ILE A 178 5.87 0.85 20.01
N LEU A 179 5.92 1.63 21.11
CA LEU A 179 4.88 2.61 21.43
C LEU A 179 4.92 3.75 20.42
N VAL A 180 3.80 3.97 19.74
CA VAL A 180 3.57 5.08 18.82
C VAL A 180 2.49 6.01 19.39
N ASP A 181 2.06 7.03 18.63
CA ASP A 181 0.99 7.90 19.08
C ASP A 181 -0.39 7.25 18.89
N SER A 182 -1.43 7.92 19.37
CA SER A 182 -2.77 7.34 19.49
C SER A 182 -3.36 6.92 18.15
N ARG A 183 -3.94 5.73 18.14
CA ARG A 183 -4.66 5.11 17.05
C ARG A 183 -3.80 4.93 15.78
N PRO A 184 -2.78 4.05 15.85
CA PRO A 184 -1.98 3.74 14.67
C PRO A 184 -2.79 2.93 13.65
N ARG A 185 -2.78 3.42 12.38
CA ARG A 185 -3.65 2.92 11.29
C ARG A 185 -2.91 2.20 10.19
N PHE A 186 -1.73 2.66 9.84
CA PHE A 186 -1.03 2.18 8.65
C PHE A 186 0.46 2.07 8.89
N ALA A 187 1.09 1.11 8.24
CA ALA A 187 2.53 0.92 8.23
C ALA A 187 3.05 0.79 6.80
N ALA A 188 4.22 1.35 6.53
CA ALA A 188 4.88 1.23 5.24
C ALA A 188 6.40 1.18 5.40
N PHE A 189 7.05 0.23 4.75
CA PHE A 189 8.51 0.22 4.62
C PHE A 189 8.96 1.05 3.42
N LYS A 190 10.11 1.71 3.55
CA LYS A 190 10.85 2.13 2.35
C LYS A 190 11.26 0.91 1.54
N LYS A 191 11.35 1.07 0.23
CA LYS A 191 11.70 -0.02 -0.70
C LYS A 191 13.07 -0.65 -0.41
N ASP A 192 13.99 0.13 0.16
CA ASP A 192 15.31 -0.34 0.59
C ASP A 192 15.32 -1.01 1.97
N GLY A 193 14.19 -1.00 2.67
CA GLY A 193 14.02 -1.55 4.02
C GLY A 193 14.69 -0.73 5.13
N SER A 194 15.21 0.45 4.84
CA SER A 194 15.97 1.28 5.80
C SER A 194 15.10 1.96 6.86
N GLU A 195 13.82 2.13 6.60
CA GLU A 195 12.87 2.77 7.49
C GLU A 195 11.48 2.13 7.39
N LEU A 196 10.81 2.10 8.53
CA LEU A 196 9.41 1.80 8.68
C LEU A 196 8.69 3.06 9.14
N TRP A 197 7.61 3.41 8.47
CA TRP A 197 6.78 4.57 8.77
C TRP A 197 5.42 4.09 9.26
N VAL A 198 4.96 4.65 10.37
CA VAL A 198 3.66 4.32 10.99
C VAL A 198 2.86 5.60 11.19
N SER A 199 1.63 5.62 10.69
CA SER A 199 0.69 6.73 10.92
C SER A 199 -0.11 6.51 12.19
N SER A 200 -0.34 7.58 12.94
CA SER A 200 -1.19 7.60 14.14
C SER A 200 -2.33 8.60 13.94
N GLU A 201 -3.51 8.09 13.65
CA GLU A 201 -4.68 8.87 13.21
C GLU A 201 -5.05 9.94 14.23
N VAL A 202 -5.36 9.54 15.46
CA VAL A 202 -5.76 10.45 16.54
C VAL A 202 -4.55 11.21 17.10
N GLY A 203 -3.39 10.59 17.10
CA GLY A 203 -2.13 11.25 17.50
C GLY A 203 -1.68 12.36 16.55
N GLY A 204 -2.19 12.38 15.32
CA GLY A 204 -1.86 13.41 14.33
C GLY A 204 -0.42 13.39 13.85
N THR A 205 0.26 12.23 13.91
CA THR A 205 1.70 12.12 13.62
C THR A 205 2.04 10.94 12.73
N LEU A 206 3.25 10.97 12.19
CA LEU A 206 3.94 9.77 11.67
C LEU A 206 5.12 9.46 12.58
N THR A 207 5.27 8.20 12.91
CA THR A 207 6.45 7.67 13.59
C THR A 207 7.35 6.98 12.58
N VAL A 208 8.61 7.41 12.49
CA VAL A 208 9.63 6.76 11.66
C VAL A 208 10.50 5.89 12.56
N ILE A 209 10.59 4.61 12.23
CA ILE A 209 11.25 3.57 13.02
C ILE A 209 12.46 3.05 12.22
N ASP A 210 13.57 2.82 12.91
CA ASP A 210 14.70 2.05 12.41
C ASP A 210 14.42 0.55 12.60
N PRO A 211 14.13 -0.21 11.52
CA PRO A 211 13.76 -1.61 11.66
C PRO A 211 14.94 -2.52 12.05
N ALA A 212 16.18 -2.08 11.87
CA ALA A 212 17.35 -2.86 12.27
C ALA A 212 17.66 -2.71 13.77
N ARG A 213 17.33 -1.53 14.35
CA ARG A 213 17.53 -1.25 15.78
C ARG A 213 16.27 -1.46 16.61
N LEU A 214 15.11 -1.54 15.95
CA LEU A 214 13.78 -1.62 16.58
C LEU A 214 13.50 -0.39 17.47
N GLU A 215 13.89 0.79 17.00
CA GLU A 215 13.82 2.05 17.75
C GLU A 215 13.19 3.16 16.91
N VAL A 216 12.50 4.08 17.59
CA VAL A 216 11.97 5.29 16.95
C VAL A 216 13.12 6.23 16.58
N LYS A 217 13.24 6.56 15.31
CA LYS A 217 14.20 7.56 14.79
C LYS A 217 13.71 8.98 14.97
N THR A 218 12.47 9.23 14.58
CA THR A 218 11.87 10.57 14.64
C THR A 218 10.35 10.49 14.51
N LYS A 219 9.67 11.59 14.81
CA LYS A 219 8.25 11.78 14.55
C LYS A 219 8.05 13.00 13.64
N ILE A 220 7.06 12.92 12.76
CA ILE A 220 6.67 14.00 11.86
C ILE A 220 5.27 14.45 12.29
N SER A 221 5.10 15.74 12.54
CA SER A 221 3.81 16.37 12.82
C SER A 221 3.36 17.17 11.60
N PHE A 222 2.07 17.44 11.53
CA PHE A 222 1.46 18.20 10.45
C PHE A 222 0.93 19.53 10.97
N ASP A 223 1.15 20.58 10.18
CA ASP A 223 0.57 21.91 10.41
C ASP A 223 -0.11 22.36 9.12
N VAL A 224 -1.44 22.22 9.08
CA VAL A 224 -2.25 22.64 7.93
C VAL A 224 -2.87 23.98 8.27
N PRO A 225 -2.52 25.08 7.57
CA PRO A 225 -3.02 26.40 7.88
C PRO A 225 -4.55 26.46 7.97
N GLY A 226 -5.06 27.01 9.07
CA GLY A 226 -6.48 27.18 9.31
C GLY A 226 -7.23 25.92 9.78
N MET A 227 -6.52 24.83 10.11
CA MET A 227 -7.12 23.61 10.63
C MET A 227 -6.66 23.34 12.07
N SER A 228 -7.54 22.77 12.87
CA SER A 228 -7.17 22.27 14.19
C SER A 228 -6.38 20.96 14.08
N LYS A 229 -5.56 20.64 15.06
CA LYS A 229 -4.76 19.41 15.06
C LYS A 229 -5.63 18.15 15.03
N GLU A 230 -6.79 18.19 15.68
CA GLU A 230 -7.74 17.08 15.73
C GLU A 230 -8.38 16.77 14.38
N ALA A 231 -8.41 17.77 13.47
CA ALA A 231 -8.87 17.57 12.10
C ALA A 231 -7.79 16.98 11.18
N ILE A 232 -6.54 16.89 11.64
CA ILE A 232 -5.43 16.35 10.86
C ILE A 232 -5.18 14.92 11.32
N GLN A 233 -5.73 13.97 10.58
CA GLN A 233 -5.72 12.55 10.92
C GLN A 233 -4.95 11.77 9.83
N PRO A 234 -3.64 11.54 10.01
CA PRO A 234 -2.84 10.79 9.06
C PRO A 234 -3.24 9.30 9.06
N ILE A 235 -3.50 8.74 7.89
CA ILE A 235 -3.95 7.36 7.71
C ILE A 235 -3.03 6.63 6.73
N GLY A 236 -3.38 6.56 5.47
CA GLY A 236 -2.60 5.84 4.47
C GLY A 236 -1.27 6.52 4.12
N ILE A 237 -0.23 5.73 3.95
CA ILE A 237 1.12 6.16 3.60
C ILE A 237 1.53 5.48 2.30
N SER A 238 2.05 6.24 1.34
CA SER A 238 2.72 5.70 0.16
C SER A 238 4.09 6.34 0.01
N ILE A 239 5.09 5.54 -0.24
CA ILE A 239 6.47 6.02 -0.45
C ILE A 239 6.82 5.80 -1.92
N SER A 240 7.40 6.83 -2.57
CA SER A 240 7.81 6.74 -3.98
C SER A 240 8.84 5.63 -4.19
N GLY A 241 8.86 5.04 -5.38
CA GLY A 241 9.74 3.91 -5.71
C GLY A 241 11.24 4.23 -5.57
N ASP A 242 11.61 5.52 -5.70
CA ASP A 242 12.97 6.02 -5.47
C ASP A 242 13.25 6.35 -3.99
N GLY A 243 12.25 6.21 -3.12
CA GLY A 243 12.35 6.44 -1.68
C GLY A 243 12.51 7.90 -1.25
N LYS A 244 12.33 8.87 -2.18
CA LYS A 244 12.59 10.30 -1.90
C LYS A 244 11.38 11.06 -1.39
N LYS A 245 10.17 10.61 -1.72
CA LYS A 245 8.91 11.25 -1.32
C LYS A 245 8.04 10.28 -0.57
N ALA A 246 7.31 10.79 0.40
CA ALA A 246 6.19 10.09 1.00
C ALA A 246 4.92 10.93 0.83
N PHE A 247 3.81 10.24 0.62
CA PHE A 247 2.48 10.81 0.47
C PHE A 247 1.61 10.26 1.58
N VAL A 248 0.98 11.14 2.34
CA VAL A 248 0.19 10.75 3.51
C VAL A 248 -1.20 11.35 3.41
N ALA A 249 -2.20 10.47 3.44
CA ALA A 249 -3.59 10.87 3.49
C ALA A 249 -3.92 11.45 4.86
N LEU A 250 -4.44 12.67 4.90
CA LEU A 250 -4.81 13.38 6.13
C LEU A 250 -6.34 13.44 6.29
N GLY A 251 -7.00 12.29 6.23
CA GLY A 251 -8.42 12.04 6.48
C GLY A 251 -9.36 13.26 6.40
N PRO A 252 -9.91 13.72 7.55
CA PRO A 252 -10.85 14.84 7.59
C PRO A 252 -10.28 16.17 7.08
N ALA A 253 -8.95 16.34 7.04
CA ALA A 253 -8.34 17.53 6.46
C ALA A 253 -8.51 17.63 4.94
N ASN A 254 -8.97 16.58 4.28
CA ASN A 254 -9.12 16.51 2.82
C ASN A 254 -7.84 16.90 2.08
N ARG A 255 -6.71 16.44 2.59
CA ARG A 255 -5.36 16.74 2.08
C ARG A 255 -4.54 15.47 1.93
N VAL A 256 -3.59 15.54 1.03
CA VAL A 256 -2.45 14.63 1.02
C VAL A 256 -1.21 15.46 1.32
N ALA A 257 -0.48 15.11 2.37
CA ALA A 257 0.80 15.70 2.66
C ALA A 257 1.88 15.08 1.76
N VAL A 258 2.71 15.91 1.14
CA VAL A 258 3.90 15.50 0.41
C VAL A 258 5.11 15.78 1.31
N ILE A 259 5.84 14.73 1.64
CA ILE A 259 6.96 14.77 2.58
C ILE A 259 8.24 14.43 1.84
N ASN A 260 9.30 15.19 2.10
CA ASN A 260 10.65 14.76 1.73
C ASN A 260 11.06 13.61 2.64
N ALA A 261 11.20 12.40 2.06
CA ALA A 261 11.46 11.20 2.86
C ALA A 261 12.88 11.14 3.43
N GLU A 262 13.80 12.00 2.99
CA GLU A 262 15.15 12.11 3.54
C GLU A 262 15.19 13.10 4.71
N THR A 263 14.72 14.34 4.52
CA THR A 263 14.73 15.39 5.54
C THR A 263 13.59 15.27 6.55
N LYS A 264 12.53 14.51 6.24
CA LYS A 264 11.29 14.34 7.03
C LYS A 264 10.42 15.60 7.08
N GLU A 265 10.69 16.57 6.23
CA GLU A 265 9.95 17.83 6.15
C GLU A 265 8.72 17.70 5.24
N VAL A 266 7.60 18.28 5.67
CA VAL A 266 6.41 18.43 4.85
C VAL A 266 6.66 19.55 3.83
N GLU A 267 6.69 19.19 2.54
CA GLU A 267 6.94 20.16 1.46
C GLU A 267 5.68 20.92 1.05
N LYS A 268 4.55 20.22 1.03
CA LYS A 268 3.26 20.82 0.65
C LYS A 268 2.07 19.93 1.02
N TYR A 269 0.91 20.54 0.99
CA TYR A 269 -0.38 19.87 1.13
C TYR A 269 -1.17 19.98 -0.17
N LEU A 270 -1.63 18.85 -0.70
CA LEU A 270 -2.48 18.77 -1.88
C LEU A 270 -3.94 18.68 -1.44
N LEU A 271 -4.80 19.58 -1.93
CA LEU A 271 -6.23 19.49 -1.73
C LEU A 271 -6.79 18.33 -2.57
N VAL A 272 -7.56 17.46 -1.94
CA VAL A 272 -8.14 16.28 -2.56
C VAL A 272 -9.62 16.14 -2.19
N GLY A 273 -10.26 15.05 -2.56
CA GLY A 273 -11.63 14.72 -2.19
C GLY A 273 -11.84 14.60 -0.68
N GLN A 274 -13.10 14.53 -0.27
CA GLN A 274 -13.47 14.45 1.14
C GLN A 274 -12.99 13.13 1.77
N ARG A 275 -12.40 13.24 2.97
CA ARG A 275 -12.00 12.14 3.84
C ARG A 275 -11.14 11.08 3.12
N VAL A 276 -10.04 11.53 2.54
CA VAL A 276 -9.06 10.65 1.91
C VAL A 276 -8.45 9.69 2.95
N LEU A 277 -8.50 8.38 2.67
CA LEU A 277 -8.00 7.36 3.60
C LEU A 277 -6.68 6.74 3.11
N ALA A 278 -6.46 6.68 1.81
CA ALA A 278 -5.26 6.08 1.22
C ALA A 278 -4.73 6.93 0.07
N SER A 279 -3.46 6.73 -0.24
CA SER A 279 -2.80 7.21 -1.44
C SER A 279 -2.01 6.05 -2.04
N CYS A 280 -1.88 6.01 -3.36
CA CYS A 280 -0.94 5.11 -4.01
C CYS A 280 0.05 5.91 -4.84
N VAL A 281 1.28 5.42 -4.92
CA VAL A 281 2.32 5.97 -5.78
C VAL A 281 2.71 4.88 -6.75
N HIS A 282 2.64 5.21 -8.04
CA HIS A 282 3.14 4.33 -9.07
C HIS A 282 4.66 4.52 -9.19
N ALA A 283 5.40 3.40 -9.19
CA ALA A 283 6.80 3.41 -9.57
C ALA A 283 6.85 3.37 -11.10
N GLY A 284 7.18 4.51 -11.72
CA GLY A 284 7.47 4.57 -13.13
C GLY A 284 8.75 3.83 -13.50
#